data_71d10b1eed250441c26cf853c4cfe933
#
_entry.id   71d10b1eed250441c26cf853c4cfe933
#
_cell.length_a   1.000
_cell.length_b   1.000
_cell.length_c   1.000
_cell.angle_alpha   90.00
_cell.angle_beta   90.00
_cell.angle_gamma   90.00
#
_symmetry.space_group_name_H-M   'P 1'
#
loop_
_entity.id
_entity.type
_entity.pdbx_description
1 polymer ?
#
loop_
_entity_poly.entity_id
_entity_poly.type
_entity_poly.pdbx_seq_one_letter_code
_entity_poly.pdbx_strand_id
1 'polypeptide(L)'
;MGKMSDSITDEPNPSARETCPVPPPFPPPPSTSYCRPKTGPAPEASFATHVPVSRATRDIWERLFDEGYRSDVQILTSNDVPIFAHANVLGMASPVLRGMLKQAKTRSDGRKSISVKGVPHDAVRAFIRFLYSSCYEKEEMEEFVVHLLVLSHVFVVPELKQICIESLERGFLTTENVVDILQLALLCDAPRLSLFCHRMIIKGFREISGTEGWRAMKQSHPVLEKELLESMVEEDNREKERVRRGKERKIYLQLYEAMEALVHICRDGCRTIGPHDRDLEKNQQPCSYGACRGLEQLVRHFAGCKLRVPGGCSHCKRMWQLLELHSRLCADSSLCRVPLCRVVMLLLVLQEFQGEDEEAKQEGRD
;
A
#
# COMPACT_ATOMS: atom_id res chain seq x y z
N MET A 1 29.22 -45.75 -44.30
CA MET A 1 28.74 -46.33 -43.04
C MET A 1 28.47 -45.17 -42.12
N GLY A 2 27.32 -44.71 -41.89
CA GLY A 2 26.12 -45.32 -41.46
C GLY A 2 25.64 -44.62 -40.19
N LYS A 3 24.54 -44.03 -40.30
CA LYS A 3 23.24 -43.85 -39.60
C LYS A 3 23.13 -42.47 -38.93
N MET A 4 22.24 -41.58 -39.38
CA MET A 4 20.78 -41.51 -39.20
C MET A 4 20.34 -41.60 -37.73
N SER A 5 19.76 -40.50 -37.26
CA SER A 5 18.52 -40.39 -36.50
C SER A 5 18.37 -38.96 -35.99
N ASP A 6 17.44 -38.36 -36.38
CA ASP A 6 16.04 -38.05 -36.07
C ASP A 6 15.90 -36.73 -35.30
N SER A 7 15.45 -35.77 -36.09
CA SER A 7 14.85 -34.50 -35.66
C SER A 7 13.50 -34.75 -34.98
N ILE A 8 13.33 -34.27 -33.77
CA ILE A 8 12.02 -34.06 -33.14
C ILE A 8 11.77 -32.56 -33.10
N THR A 9 10.89 -32.13 -34.00
CA THR A 9 10.28 -30.80 -34.02
C THR A 9 9.19 -30.77 -32.97
N ASP A 10 9.36 -29.96 -31.90
CA ASP A 10 8.30 -29.56 -31.04
C ASP A 10 7.61 -28.34 -31.64
N GLU A 11 6.39 -28.54 -32.14
CA GLU A 11 5.46 -27.48 -32.48
C GLU A 11 4.92 -26.81 -31.20
N PRO A 12 4.81 -25.47 -31.14
CA PRO A 12 4.10 -24.81 -30.06
C PRO A 12 2.60 -24.88 -30.26
N ASN A 13 1.90 -25.40 -29.27
CA ASN A 13 0.44 -25.51 -29.16
C ASN A 13 -0.21 -24.10 -29.09
N PRO A 14 -1.07 -23.70 -30.01
CA PRO A 14 -1.80 -22.44 -29.95
C PRO A 14 -3.13 -22.62 -29.25
N SER A 15 -3.19 -22.45 -27.94
CA SER A 15 -4.49 -22.21 -27.25
C SER A 15 -4.28 -21.68 -25.85
N ALA A 16 -4.10 -20.38 -25.74
CA ALA A 16 -4.40 -19.63 -24.54
C ALA A 16 -5.23 -18.41 -24.94
N ARG A 17 -6.56 -18.63 -25.05
CA ARG A 17 -7.53 -17.52 -25.09
C ARG A 17 -7.41 -16.76 -23.78
N GLU A 18 -6.87 -15.54 -23.81
CA GLU A 18 -7.02 -14.57 -22.76
C GLU A 18 -8.49 -14.13 -22.71
N THR A 19 -9.26 -14.83 -21.89
CA THR A 19 -10.59 -14.36 -21.49
C THR A 19 -10.41 -13.15 -20.59
N CYS A 20 -10.98 -12.01 -20.97
CA CYS A 20 -11.13 -10.84 -20.10
C CYS A 20 -11.62 -11.29 -18.70
N PRO A 21 -10.97 -10.86 -17.62
CA PRO A 21 -11.40 -11.24 -16.29
C PRO A 21 -12.77 -10.65 -15.99
N VAL A 22 -13.75 -11.52 -15.83
CA VAL A 22 -15.05 -11.17 -15.26
C VAL A 22 -14.79 -10.64 -13.84
N PRO A 23 -15.31 -9.45 -13.47
CA PRO A 23 -15.16 -8.95 -12.13
C PRO A 23 -15.78 -9.94 -11.13
N PRO A 24 -15.12 -10.20 -9.99
CA PRO A 24 -15.63 -11.13 -8.99
C PRO A 24 -16.98 -10.66 -8.46
N PRO A 25 -17.92 -11.59 -8.18
CA PRO A 25 -19.20 -11.25 -7.58
C PRO A 25 -18.99 -10.63 -6.20
N PHE A 26 -19.80 -9.61 -5.89
CA PHE A 26 -19.79 -8.94 -4.59
C PHE A 26 -19.98 -9.98 -3.47
N PRO A 27 -19.23 -9.87 -2.36
CA PRO A 27 -19.48 -10.69 -1.20
C PRO A 27 -20.89 -10.38 -0.64
N PRO A 28 -21.64 -11.41 -0.21
CA PRO A 28 -22.95 -11.20 0.41
C PRO A 28 -22.80 -10.37 1.70
N PRO A 29 -23.82 -9.59 2.07
CA PRO A 29 -23.80 -8.84 3.32
C PRO A 29 -23.68 -9.80 4.51
N PRO A 30 -22.99 -9.40 5.60
CA PRO A 30 -22.83 -10.26 6.75
C PRO A 30 -24.19 -10.56 7.39
N SER A 31 -24.58 -11.83 7.33
CA SER A 31 -25.75 -12.33 8.03
C SER A 31 -25.46 -12.32 9.54
N THR A 32 -26.11 -11.44 10.25
CA THR A 32 -26.19 -11.45 11.72
C THR A 32 -27.02 -12.63 12.19
N SER A 33 -26.38 -13.75 12.46
CA SER A 33 -26.97 -14.76 13.34
C SER A 33 -25.93 -15.14 14.40
N TYR A 34 -26.15 -14.61 15.59
CA TYR A 34 -25.43 -15.01 16.79
C TYR A 34 -25.84 -16.43 17.17
N CYS A 35 -25.11 -17.42 16.71
CA CYS A 35 -25.11 -18.76 17.34
C CYS A 35 -23.84 -18.87 18.16
N ARG A 36 -24.01 -18.77 19.48
CA ARG A 36 -23.00 -18.97 20.51
C ARG A 36 -22.62 -20.47 20.54
N PRO A 37 -21.39 -20.87 20.21
CA PRO A 37 -20.96 -22.24 20.50
C PRO A 37 -20.68 -22.37 22.00
N LYS A 38 -21.24 -23.41 22.61
CA LYS A 38 -20.85 -23.86 23.95
C LYS A 38 -19.42 -24.41 23.85
N THR A 39 -18.44 -23.64 24.28
CA THR A 39 -17.07 -24.13 24.45
C THR A 39 -16.95 -24.77 25.83
N GLY A 40 -16.61 -26.06 25.83
CA GLY A 40 -16.02 -26.71 26.99
C GLY A 40 -14.64 -26.09 27.32
N PRO A 41 -14.10 -26.28 28.52
CA PRO A 41 -12.87 -25.64 28.94
C PRO A 41 -11.70 -26.11 28.06
N ALA A 42 -11.13 -25.18 27.30
CA ALA A 42 -9.86 -25.38 26.65
C ALA A 42 -8.75 -25.46 27.72
N PRO A 43 -7.67 -26.25 27.52
CA PRO A 43 -6.57 -26.27 28.45
C PRO A 43 -5.96 -24.87 28.55
N GLU A 44 -5.85 -24.36 29.76
CA GLU A 44 -5.21 -23.10 30.07
C GLU A 44 -3.73 -23.17 29.59
N ALA A 45 -3.47 -22.54 28.45
CA ALA A 45 -2.11 -22.17 28.12
C ALA A 45 -1.66 -21.16 29.19
N SER A 46 -0.75 -21.58 30.04
CA SER A 46 -0.13 -20.73 31.06
C SER A 46 0.59 -19.59 30.29
N PHE A 47 -0.09 -18.47 30.13
CA PHE A 47 0.55 -17.22 29.75
C PHE A 47 1.46 -16.86 30.92
N ALA A 48 2.77 -17.08 30.75
CA ALA A 48 3.75 -16.49 31.63
C ALA A 48 3.49 -14.98 31.64
N THR A 49 2.91 -14.49 32.73
CA THR A 49 2.76 -13.06 32.95
C THR A 49 4.14 -12.48 33.03
N HIS A 50 4.61 -11.84 31.96
CA HIS A 50 5.84 -11.07 31.95
C HIS A 50 5.67 -9.93 32.96
N VAL A 51 6.16 -10.14 34.17
CA VAL A 51 6.29 -9.07 35.14
C VAL A 51 7.41 -8.17 34.59
N PRO A 52 7.13 -6.88 34.33
CA PRO A 52 8.17 -5.97 33.85
C PRO A 52 9.28 -5.92 34.89
N VAL A 53 10.55 -5.98 34.44
CA VAL A 53 11.73 -5.89 35.33
C VAL A 53 11.60 -4.67 36.22
N SER A 54 11.73 -4.86 37.52
CA SER A 54 11.55 -3.76 38.50
C SER A 54 12.57 -2.66 38.23
N ARG A 55 12.21 -1.40 38.53
CA ARG A 55 13.14 -0.27 38.42
C ARG A 55 14.41 -0.51 39.28
N ALA A 56 14.24 -1.02 40.48
CA ALA A 56 15.38 -1.33 41.38
C ALA A 56 16.36 -2.35 40.78
N THR A 57 15.85 -3.32 39.99
CA THR A 57 16.74 -4.29 39.32
C THR A 57 17.50 -3.62 38.18
N ARG A 58 16.86 -2.72 37.42
CA ARG A 58 17.55 -1.94 36.37
C ARG A 58 18.64 -1.05 36.97
N ASP A 59 18.34 -0.33 38.05
CA ASP A 59 19.29 0.55 38.75
C ASP A 59 20.51 -0.22 39.23
N ILE A 60 20.36 -1.50 39.61
CA ILE A 60 21.51 -2.37 39.99
C ILE A 60 22.39 -2.67 38.76
N TRP A 61 21.80 -2.99 37.60
CA TRP A 61 22.52 -3.26 36.37
C TRP A 61 23.23 -2.02 35.82
N GLU A 62 22.61 -0.84 35.92
CA GLU A 62 23.22 0.43 35.53
C GLU A 62 24.41 0.76 36.43
N ARG A 63 24.28 0.62 37.77
CA ARG A 63 25.40 0.79 38.68
C ARG A 63 26.54 -0.21 38.43
N LEU A 64 26.21 -1.47 38.12
CA LEU A 64 27.24 -2.47 37.80
C LEU A 64 28.05 -2.04 36.57
N PHE A 65 27.42 -1.43 35.60
CA PHE A 65 28.11 -0.90 34.44
C PHE A 65 28.92 0.36 34.77
N ASP A 66 28.32 1.33 35.44
CA ASP A 66 28.96 2.62 35.74
C ASP A 66 30.14 2.47 36.70
N GLU A 67 30.04 1.65 37.74
CA GLU A 67 31.10 1.38 38.68
C GLU A 67 32.18 0.44 38.12
N GLY A 68 31.88 -0.33 37.07
CA GLY A 68 32.81 -1.31 36.49
C GLY A 68 33.29 -2.36 37.45
N TYR A 69 32.51 -2.66 38.51
CA TYR A 69 32.91 -3.56 39.59
C TYR A 69 33.24 -4.96 39.07
N ARG A 70 34.51 -5.40 39.26
CA ARG A 70 35.04 -6.68 38.76
C ARG A 70 34.91 -6.86 37.23
N SER A 71 34.99 -5.79 36.48
CA SER A 71 35.02 -5.87 35.01
C SER A 71 36.22 -6.69 34.51
N ASP A 72 35.99 -7.60 33.61
CA ASP A 72 36.96 -8.49 32.97
C ASP A 72 37.18 -8.18 31.47
N VAL A 73 36.48 -7.17 30.94
CA VAL A 73 36.61 -6.72 29.55
C VAL A 73 36.86 -5.23 29.49
N GLN A 74 37.72 -4.84 28.55
CA GLN A 74 38.00 -3.47 28.16
C GLN A 74 37.64 -3.28 26.70
N ILE A 75 36.73 -2.33 26.40
CA ILE A 75 36.33 -1.96 25.03
C ILE A 75 37.08 -0.67 24.67
N LEU A 76 37.88 -0.74 23.62
CA LEU A 76 38.63 0.40 23.10
C LEU A 76 37.86 1.04 21.95
N THR A 77 37.65 2.34 22.03
CA THR A 77 37.04 3.19 20.99
C THR A 77 38.10 4.03 20.28
N SER A 78 37.69 4.88 19.36
CA SER A 78 38.62 5.76 18.62
C SER A 78 39.34 6.78 19.51
N ASN A 79 38.82 7.08 20.70
CA ASN A 79 39.39 8.08 21.63
C ASN A 79 40.35 7.47 22.65
N ASP A 80 40.68 6.19 22.53
CA ASP A 80 41.55 5.42 23.47
C ASP A 80 41.08 5.44 24.95
N VAL A 81 39.91 5.98 25.25
CA VAL A 81 39.26 5.90 26.55
C VAL A 81 38.58 4.54 26.67
N PRO A 82 38.97 3.73 27.67
CA PRO A 82 38.41 2.39 27.81
C PRO A 82 37.01 2.42 28.43
N ILE A 83 36.11 1.63 27.86
CA ILE A 83 34.82 1.29 28.49
C ILE A 83 34.99 -0.07 29.16
N PHE A 84 34.76 -0.13 30.47
CA PHE A 84 34.88 -1.36 31.27
C PHE A 84 33.55 -2.12 31.24
N ALA A 85 33.61 -3.43 31.01
CA ALA A 85 32.43 -4.27 30.89
C ALA A 85 32.68 -5.71 31.38
N HIS A 86 31.61 -6.54 31.33
CA HIS A 86 31.65 -7.92 31.82
C HIS A 86 31.39 -8.88 30.64
N ALA A 87 32.33 -9.83 30.44
CA ALA A 87 32.29 -10.81 29.35
C ALA A 87 30.96 -11.60 29.32
N ASN A 88 30.45 -11.95 30.49
CA ASN A 88 29.20 -12.70 30.61
C ASN A 88 28.00 -11.90 30.11
N VAL A 89 27.89 -10.62 30.49
CA VAL A 89 26.77 -9.75 30.04
C VAL A 89 26.86 -9.54 28.55
N LEU A 90 28.01 -9.13 28.03
CA LEU A 90 28.22 -8.88 26.61
C LEU A 90 27.96 -10.14 25.76
N GLY A 91 28.51 -11.28 26.21
CA GLY A 91 28.35 -12.54 25.47
C GLY A 91 26.95 -13.15 25.53
N MET A 92 26.15 -12.80 26.53
CA MET A 92 24.71 -13.20 26.56
C MET A 92 23.86 -12.29 25.73
N ALA A 93 24.13 -10.98 25.72
CA ALA A 93 23.36 -9.99 24.99
C ALA A 93 23.65 -9.99 23.47
N SER A 94 24.84 -10.39 23.02
CA SER A 94 25.24 -10.36 21.62
C SER A 94 26.06 -11.59 21.22
N PRO A 95 25.62 -12.33 20.18
CA PRO A 95 26.38 -13.47 19.65
C PRO A 95 27.72 -13.02 19.01
N VAL A 96 27.74 -11.82 18.43
CA VAL A 96 28.95 -11.24 17.82
C VAL A 96 29.96 -10.89 18.88
N LEU A 97 29.54 -10.20 19.94
CA LEU A 97 30.44 -9.90 21.09
C LEU A 97 30.96 -11.17 21.75
N ARG A 98 30.11 -12.21 21.86
CA ARG A 98 30.55 -13.54 22.33
C ARG A 98 31.67 -14.12 21.47
N GLY A 99 31.54 -14.01 20.16
CA GLY A 99 32.55 -14.45 19.19
C GLY A 99 33.86 -13.67 19.34
N MET A 100 33.78 -12.33 19.42
CA MET A 100 34.92 -11.44 19.63
C MET A 100 35.65 -11.74 20.94
N LEU A 101 34.92 -11.95 22.05
CA LEU A 101 35.49 -12.27 23.36
C LEU A 101 36.21 -13.61 23.41
N LYS A 102 35.80 -14.60 22.60
CA LYS A 102 36.52 -15.87 22.47
C LYS A 102 37.88 -15.70 21.78
N GLN A 103 37.98 -14.75 20.86
CA GLN A 103 39.19 -14.48 20.08
C GLN A 103 40.07 -13.39 20.70
N ALA A 104 39.52 -12.64 21.67
CA ALA A 104 40.23 -11.51 22.31
C ALA A 104 41.47 -11.96 23.08
N LYS A 105 42.54 -11.19 22.88
CA LYS A 105 43.76 -11.39 23.65
C LYS A 105 43.57 -10.90 25.09
N THR A 106 44.02 -11.69 26.03
CA THR A 106 44.07 -11.28 27.44
C THR A 106 45.30 -10.39 27.64
N ARG A 107 45.12 -9.25 28.25
CA ARG A 107 46.18 -8.29 28.58
C ARG A 107 46.93 -8.74 29.83
N SER A 108 48.03 -8.05 30.15
CA SER A 108 48.83 -8.29 31.37
C SER A 108 48.06 -8.08 32.69
N ASP A 109 46.97 -7.27 32.62
CA ASP A 109 46.08 -7.01 33.76
C ASP A 109 44.97 -8.06 33.94
N GLY A 110 45.01 -9.15 33.13
CA GLY A 110 44.00 -10.22 33.14
C GLY A 110 42.70 -9.90 32.41
N ARG A 111 42.54 -8.70 31.85
CA ARG A 111 41.35 -8.29 31.13
C ARG A 111 41.43 -8.65 29.65
N LYS A 112 40.28 -8.99 29.04
CA LYS A 112 40.16 -9.14 27.60
C LYS A 112 39.96 -7.78 26.95
N SER A 113 40.60 -7.56 25.81
CA SER A 113 40.46 -6.30 25.04
C SER A 113 39.77 -6.54 23.72
N ILE A 114 38.71 -5.80 23.48
CA ILE A 114 38.01 -5.72 22.18
C ILE A 114 38.03 -4.28 21.69
N SER A 115 37.96 -4.08 20.36
CA SER A 115 38.00 -2.75 19.76
C SER A 115 36.76 -2.50 18.92
N VAL A 116 36.10 -1.34 19.12
CA VAL A 116 34.98 -0.82 18.32
C VAL A 116 35.40 0.53 17.76
N LYS A 117 35.74 0.57 16.48
CA LYS A 117 36.23 1.78 15.79
C LYS A 117 35.20 2.35 14.84
N GLY A 118 35.36 3.63 14.49
CA GLY A 118 34.51 4.30 13.53
C GLY A 118 33.16 4.80 14.07
N VAL A 119 32.97 4.71 15.38
CA VAL A 119 31.77 5.19 16.08
C VAL A 119 32.21 6.06 17.27
N PRO A 120 31.49 7.16 17.57
CA PRO A 120 31.78 7.99 18.75
C PRO A 120 31.79 7.17 20.05
N HIS A 121 32.68 7.55 20.97
CA HIS A 121 32.82 6.88 22.27
C HIS A 121 31.51 6.80 23.04
N ASP A 122 30.77 7.93 23.09
CA ASP A 122 29.53 8.05 23.85
C ASP A 122 28.41 7.19 23.24
N ALA A 123 28.35 7.07 21.91
CA ALA A 123 27.44 6.15 21.25
C ALA A 123 27.76 4.68 21.61
N VAL A 124 29.02 4.30 21.65
CA VAL A 124 29.42 2.94 22.07
C VAL A 124 29.07 2.74 23.55
N ARG A 125 29.31 3.75 24.41
CA ARG A 125 28.95 3.68 25.81
C ARG A 125 27.46 3.51 26.04
N ALA A 126 26.63 4.29 25.34
CA ALA A 126 25.16 4.17 25.36
C ALA A 126 24.70 2.77 24.87
N PHE A 127 25.32 2.26 23.80
CA PHE A 127 25.08 0.90 23.33
C PHE A 127 25.39 -0.16 24.39
N ILE A 128 26.55 -0.09 25.03
CA ILE A 128 26.93 -1.06 26.06
C ILE A 128 26.03 -0.93 27.30
N ARG A 129 25.69 0.29 27.77
CA ARG A 129 24.69 0.51 28.82
C ARG A 129 23.36 -0.18 28.53
N PHE A 130 22.88 -0.07 27.27
CA PHE A 130 21.65 -0.74 26.85
C PHE A 130 21.74 -2.27 27.03
N LEU A 131 22.88 -2.90 26.77
CA LEU A 131 23.05 -4.34 26.97
C LEU A 131 22.93 -4.79 28.44
N TYR A 132 23.12 -3.88 29.40
CA TYR A 132 22.96 -4.17 30.83
C TYR A 132 21.51 -3.98 31.31
N SER A 133 20.91 -2.85 31.01
CA SER A 133 19.66 -2.44 31.63
C SER A 133 18.47 -2.44 30.66
N SER A 134 18.72 -2.61 29.37
CA SER A 134 17.72 -2.39 28.30
C SER A 134 17.10 -0.98 28.38
N CYS A 135 17.81 -0.03 28.97
CA CYS A 135 17.41 1.36 29.10
C CYS A 135 18.28 2.26 28.22
N TYR A 136 17.71 3.38 27.84
CA TYR A 136 18.41 4.45 27.14
C TYR A 136 17.90 5.80 27.65
N GLU A 137 18.76 6.80 27.63
CA GLU A 137 18.39 8.17 27.89
C GLU A 137 17.86 8.80 26.61
N LYS A 138 16.85 9.66 26.75
CA LYS A 138 16.21 10.26 25.59
C LYS A 138 17.19 11.12 24.80
N GLU A 139 18.01 11.86 25.50
CA GLU A 139 19.05 12.74 24.95
C GLU A 139 20.12 11.93 24.20
N GLU A 140 20.58 10.81 24.75
CA GLU A 140 21.51 9.91 24.06
C GLU A 140 20.90 9.28 22.81
N MET A 141 19.60 8.94 22.87
CA MET A 141 18.90 8.41 21.72
C MET A 141 18.77 9.47 20.61
N GLU A 142 18.46 10.71 20.99
CA GLU A 142 18.35 11.82 20.03
C GLU A 142 19.67 12.11 19.33
N GLU A 143 20.77 12.09 20.05
CA GLU A 143 22.09 12.39 19.52
C GLU A 143 22.70 11.23 18.72
N PHE A 144 22.52 9.98 19.19
CA PHE A 144 23.24 8.83 18.65
C PHE A 144 22.38 7.79 17.94
N VAL A 145 21.09 8.07 17.64
CA VAL A 145 20.16 7.09 17.06
C VAL A 145 20.71 6.39 15.82
N VAL A 146 21.40 7.13 14.94
CA VAL A 146 22.01 6.61 13.72
C VAL A 146 23.14 5.61 14.04
N HIS A 147 24.02 5.99 14.98
CA HIS A 147 25.12 5.14 15.43
C HIS A 147 24.61 3.90 16.17
N LEU A 148 23.58 4.06 17.01
CA LEU A 148 22.94 2.97 17.73
C LEU A 148 22.24 2.00 16.79
N LEU A 149 21.65 2.48 15.69
CA LEU A 149 21.08 1.62 14.65
C LEU A 149 22.16 0.74 14.00
N VAL A 150 23.30 1.32 13.65
CA VAL A 150 24.46 0.57 13.10
C VAL A 150 24.97 -0.45 14.10
N LEU A 151 25.23 -0.03 15.34
CA LEU A 151 25.74 -0.92 16.39
C LEU A 151 24.76 -2.07 16.66
N SER A 152 23.48 -1.77 16.75
CA SER A 152 22.44 -2.79 16.99
C SER A 152 22.37 -3.82 15.85
N HIS A 153 22.58 -3.39 14.60
CA HIS A 153 22.64 -4.27 13.45
C HIS A 153 23.91 -5.13 13.46
N VAL A 154 25.09 -4.50 13.59
CA VAL A 154 26.40 -5.18 13.57
C VAL A 154 26.53 -6.19 14.70
N PHE A 155 26.10 -5.83 15.90
CA PHE A 155 26.18 -6.70 17.08
C PHE A 155 24.95 -7.60 17.30
N VAL A 156 23.98 -7.57 16.37
CA VAL A 156 22.77 -8.40 16.40
C VAL A 156 21.97 -8.22 17.70
N VAL A 157 21.54 -6.99 17.96
CA VAL A 157 20.69 -6.60 19.11
C VAL A 157 19.35 -6.11 18.57
N PRO A 158 18.39 -7.03 18.28
CA PRO A 158 17.17 -6.70 17.55
C PRO A 158 16.25 -5.74 18.30
N GLU A 159 16.22 -5.80 19.63
CA GLU A 159 15.39 -4.90 20.45
C GLU A 159 15.82 -3.44 20.33
N LEU A 160 17.14 -3.18 20.44
CA LEU A 160 17.67 -1.83 20.25
C LEU A 160 17.47 -1.36 18.80
N LYS A 161 17.67 -2.25 17.83
CA LYS A 161 17.42 -1.94 16.41
C LYS A 161 15.98 -1.46 16.19
N GLN A 162 15.02 -2.17 16.76
CA GLN A 162 13.60 -1.80 16.65
C GLN A 162 13.31 -0.44 17.30
N ILE A 163 13.88 -0.17 18.48
CA ILE A 163 13.75 1.12 19.18
C ILE A 163 14.32 2.27 18.32
N CYS A 164 15.51 2.07 17.73
CA CYS A 164 16.12 3.08 16.86
C CYS A 164 15.26 3.35 15.62
N ILE A 165 14.71 2.31 14.98
CA ILE A 165 13.81 2.45 13.83
C ILE A 165 12.58 3.26 14.22
N GLU A 166 11.92 2.92 15.33
CA GLU A 166 10.75 3.64 15.80
C GLU A 166 11.04 5.09 16.18
N SER A 167 12.20 5.36 16.75
CA SER A 167 12.63 6.71 17.08
C SER A 167 12.85 7.54 15.82
N LEU A 168 13.52 7.00 14.80
CA LEU A 168 13.71 7.64 13.50
C LEU A 168 12.36 7.96 12.84
N GLU A 169 11.43 7.02 12.83
CA GLU A 169 10.10 7.22 12.22
C GLU A 169 9.27 8.31 12.93
N ARG A 170 9.46 8.51 14.26
CA ARG A 170 8.64 9.44 15.07
C ARG A 170 9.04 10.91 14.94
N GLY A 171 10.26 11.24 14.56
CA GLY A 171 10.60 12.66 14.53
C GLY A 171 12.02 13.04 14.11
N PHE A 172 12.89 12.09 13.84
CA PHE A 172 14.28 12.40 13.46
C PHE A 172 14.51 12.39 11.94
N LEU A 173 13.50 12.03 11.15
CA LEU A 173 13.58 12.11 9.70
C LEU A 173 13.18 13.52 9.22
N THR A 174 14.09 14.11 8.47
CA THR A 174 13.92 15.44 7.84
C THR A 174 14.17 15.33 6.35
N THR A 175 13.80 16.36 5.59
CA THR A 175 14.10 16.44 4.15
C THR A 175 15.61 16.40 3.87
N GLU A 176 16.42 16.89 4.81
CA GLU A 176 17.88 16.93 4.66
C GLU A 176 18.55 15.56 4.87
N ASN A 177 18.06 14.76 5.81
CA ASN A 177 18.74 13.51 6.21
C ASN A 177 18.08 12.23 5.67
N VAL A 178 16.88 12.32 5.08
CA VAL A 178 16.09 11.15 4.69
C VAL A 178 16.81 10.25 3.67
N VAL A 179 17.63 10.83 2.80
CA VAL A 179 18.40 10.09 1.79
C VAL A 179 19.51 9.28 2.44
N ASP A 180 20.22 9.86 3.40
CA ASP A 180 21.29 9.19 4.14
C ASP A 180 20.73 8.08 5.02
N ILE A 181 19.59 8.35 5.69
CA ILE A 181 18.88 7.35 6.47
C ILE A 181 18.32 6.23 5.59
N LEU A 182 17.88 6.51 4.35
CA LEU A 182 17.47 5.46 3.40
C LEU A 182 18.64 4.53 3.09
N GLN A 183 19.81 5.08 2.75
CA GLN A 183 21.01 4.27 2.47
C GLN A 183 21.41 3.43 3.68
N LEU A 184 21.36 4.03 4.88
CA LEU A 184 21.63 3.34 6.12
C LEU A 184 20.60 2.24 6.42
N ALA A 185 19.33 2.49 6.17
CA ALA A 185 18.26 1.50 6.36
C ALA A 185 18.44 0.28 5.45
N LEU A 186 18.91 0.50 4.21
CA LEU A 186 19.26 -0.59 3.29
C LEU A 186 20.47 -1.38 3.79
N LEU A 187 21.53 -0.71 4.25
CA LEU A 187 22.73 -1.34 4.79
C LEU A 187 22.44 -2.13 6.09
N CYS A 188 21.56 -1.61 6.93
CA CYS A 188 21.19 -2.25 8.20
C CYS A 188 20.06 -3.28 8.06
N ASP A 189 19.61 -3.62 6.85
CA ASP A 189 18.45 -4.51 6.64
C ASP A 189 17.25 -4.11 7.51
N ALA A 190 16.80 -2.86 7.35
CA ALA A 190 15.67 -2.26 8.04
C ALA A 190 14.54 -1.92 7.06
N PRO A 191 13.79 -2.92 6.53
CA PRO A 191 12.86 -2.74 5.41
C PRO A 191 11.71 -1.77 5.75
N ARG A 192 11.25 -1.75 6.99
CA ARG A 192 10.21 -0.82 7.43
C ARG A 192 10.68 0.64 7.35
N LEU A 193 11.88 0.93 7.86
CA LEU A 193 12.47 2.26 7.81
C LEU A 193 12.76 2.68 6.37
N SER A 194 13.29 1.77 5.54
CA SER A 194 13.55 2.02 4.13
C SER A 194 12.26 2.40 3.38
N LEU A 195 11.15 1.68 3.59
CA LEU A 195 9.85 2.03 3.03
C LEU A 195 9.32 3.38 3.50
N PHE A 196 9.57 3.72 4.77
CA PHE A 196 9.16 5.01 5.31
C PHE A 196 9.95 6.17 4.66
N CYS A 197 11.27 6.03 4.57
CA CYS A 197 12.13 6.99 3.87
C CYS A 197 11.75 7.13 2.39
N HIS A 198 11.53 6.01 1.70
CA HIS A 198 11.10 5.99 0.31
C HIS A 198 9.81 6.77 0.08
N ARG A 199 8.79 6.55 0.92
CA ARG A 199 7.52 7.31 0.84
C ARG A 199 7.71 8.80 1.11
N MET A 200 8.59 9.15 2.04
CA MET A 200 8.90 10.54 2.35
C MET A 200 9.61 11.22 1.16
N ILE A 201 10.55 10.53 0.53
CA ILE A 201 11.26 11.03 -0.67
C ILE A 201 10.28 11.25 -1.83
N ILE A 202 9.39 10.30 -2.11
CA ILE A 202 8.40 10.45 -3.19
C ILE A 202 7.51 11.68 -2.95
N LYS A 203 7.03 11.87 -1.72
CA LYS A 203 6.15 13.00 -1.37
C LYS A 203 6.86 14.35 -1.40
N GLY A 204 8.12 14.40 -0.93
CA GLY A 204 8.90 15.61 -0.78
C GLY A 204 9.98 15.80 -1.86
N PHE A 205 9.92 15.08 -2.96
CA PHE A 205 11.00 15.02 -3.95
C PHE A 205 11.52 16.37 -4.41
N ARG A 206 10.64 17.33 -4.59
CA ARG A 206 11.02 18.67 -5.06
C ARG A 206 12.01 19.37 -4.13
N GLU A 207 11.88 19.18 -2.83
CA GLU A 207 12.78 19.73 -1.81
C GLU A 207 14.01 18.85 -1.66
N ILE A 208 13.81 17.53 -1.56
CA ILE A 208 14.87 16.56 -1.29
C ILE A 208 15.86 16.46 -2.45
N SER A 209 15.42 16.59 -3.70
CA SER A 209 16.31 16.58 -4.87
C SER A 209 17.34 17.71 -4.91
N GLY A 210 17.11 18.79 -4.14
CA GLY A 210 18.05 19.90 -3.96
C GLY A 210 19.08 19.68 -2.85
N THR A 211 18.91 18.67 -1.99
CA THR A 211 19.79 18.42 -0.82
C THR A 211 21.15 17.88 -1.21
N GLU A 212 22.10 18.02 -0.29
CA GLU A 212 23.45 17.46 -0.47
C GLU A 212 23.43 15.92 -0.44
N GLY A 213 22.62 15.34 0.44
CA GLY A 213 22.43 13.88 0.52
C GLY A 213 21.96 13.28 -0.79
N TRP A 214 21.01 13.94 -1.48
CA TRP A 214 20.58 13.49 -2.81
C TRP A 214 21.71 13.54 -3.83
N ARG A 215 22.48 14.64 -3.86
CA ARG A 215 23.63 14.80 -4.79
C ARG A 215 24.72 13.77 -4.53
N ALA A 216 25.04 13.50 -3.26
CA ALA A 216 25.99 12.49 -2.87
C ALA A 216 25.53 11.07 -3.27
N MET A 217 24.25 10.73 -2.99
CA MET A 217 23.66 9.44 -3.38
C MET A 217 23.71 9.24 -4.90
N LYS A 218 23.34 10.26 -5.68
CA LYS A 218 23.38 10.21 -7.14
C LYS A 218 24.77 9.87 -7.69
N GLN A 219 25.83 10.37 -7.06
CA GLN A 219 27.21 10.08 -7.45
C GLN A 219 27.68 8.69 -7.00
N SER A 220 27.30 8.29 -5.77
CA SER A 220 27.76 7.04 -5.17
C SER A 220 26.90 5.82 -5.54
N HIS A 221 25.60 6.00 -5.72
CA HIS A 221 24.63 4.94 -5.95
C HIS A 221 23.63 5.29 -7.06
N PRO A 222 24.07 5.41 -8.34
CA PRO A 222 23.19 5.81 -9.44
C PRO A 222 22.05 4.83 -9.71
N VAL A 223 22.21 3.56 -9.31
CA VAL A 223 21.14 2.55 -9.41
C VAL A 223 19.99 2.90 -8.45
N LEU A 224 20.31 3.29 -7.23
CA LEU A 224 19.29 3.70 -6.24
C LEU A 224 18.55 4.95 -6.69
N GLU A 225 19.25 5.94 -7.27
CA GLU A 225 18.60 7.10 -7.89
C GLU A 225 17.58 6.67 -8.93
N LYS A 226 17.97 5.78 -9.85
CA LYS A 226 17.10 5.29 -10.91
C LYS A 226 15.86 4.59 -10.34
N GLU A 227 16.03 3.68 -9.37
CA GLU A 227 14.92 2.99 -8.70
C GLU A 227 13.93 3.95 -8.02
N LEU A 228 14.45 5.00 -7.35
CA LEU A 228 13.63 6.04 -6.74
C LEU A 228 12.83 6.83 -7.80
N LEU A 229 13.46 7.21 -8.90
CA LEU A 229 12.79 7.94 -9.97
C LEU A 229 11.73 7.08 -10.69
N GLU A 230 12.01 5.79 -10.94
CA GLU A 230 11.04 4.85 -11.50
C GLU A 230 9.83 4.69 -10.56
N SER A 231 10.07 4.53 -9.27
CA SER A 231 9.01 4.44 -8.26
C SER A 231 8.13 5.70 -8.20
N MET A 232 8.72 6.88 -8.41
CA MET A 232 7.97 8.15 -8.48
C MET A 232 7.05 8.19 -9.69
N VAL A 233 7.54 7.77 -10.87
CA VAL A 233 6.73 7.71 -12.09
C VAL A 233 5.58 6.73 -11.92
N GLU A 234 5.83 5.58 -11.31
CA GLU A 234 4.78 4.61 -11.01
C GLU A 234 3.72 5.15 -10.05
N GLU A 235 4.12 5.86 -8.98
CA GLU A 235 3.16 6.42 -8.03
C GLU A 235 2.33 7.54 -8.65
N ASP A 236 2.93 8.40 -9.49
CA ASP A 236 2.21 9.43 -10.25
C ASP A 236 1.19 8.78 -11.21
N ASN A 237 1.58 7.70 -11.90
CA ASN A 237 0.68 6.94 -12.76
C ASN A 237 -0.47 6.27 -11.98
N ARG A 238 -0.17 5.69 -10.81
CA ARG A 238 -1.18 5.11 -9.91
C ARG A 238 -2.17 6.16 -9.42
N GLU A 239 -1.69 7.36 -9.06
CA GLU A 239 -2.56 8.45 -8.60
C GLU A 239 -3.45 8.97 -9.75
N LYS A 240 -2.88 9.17 -10.95
CA LYS A 240 -3.66 9.53 -12.15
C LYS A 240 -4.75 8.51 -12.44
N GLU A 241 -4.41 7.22 -12.37
CA GLU A 241 -5.37 6.15 -12.57
C GLU A 241 -6.46 6.11 -11.47
N ARG A 242 -6.07 6.34 -10.20
CA ARG A 242 -7.03 6.45 -9.08
C ARG A 242 -8.02 7.59 -9.29
N VAL A 243 -7.51 8.76 -9.70
CA VAL A 243 -8.35 9.93 -10.02
C VAL A 243 -9.26 9.65 -11.21
N ARG A 244 -8.75 8.99 -12.27
CA ARG A 244 -9.53 8.58 -13.45
C ARG A 244 -10.68 7.66 -13.06
N ARG A 245 -10.39 6.57 -12.32
CA ARG A 245 -11.39 5.62 -11.82
C ARG A 245 -12.42 6.29 -10.90
N GLY A 246 -11.98 7.23 -10.06
CA GLY A 246 -12.87 8.01 -9.19
C GLY A 246 -13.86 8.85 -10.00
N LYS A 247 -13.42 9.50 -11.07
CA LYS A 247 -14.27 10.27 -11.99
C LYS A 247 -15.23 9.35 -12.74
N GLU A 248 -14.75 8.23 -13.27
CA GLU A 248 -15.58 7.23 -13.97
C GLU A 248 -16.67 6.68 -13.03
N ARG A 249 -16.31 6.27 -11.83
CA ARG A 249 -17.27 5.79 -10.83
C ARG A 249 -18.36 6.81 -10.54
N LYS A 250 -18.00 8.10 -10.41
CA LYS A 250 -18.97 9.18 -10.20
C LYS A 250 -19.92 9.30 -11.38
N ILE A 251 -19.42 9.21 -12.61
CA ILE A 251 -20.26 9.24 -13.83
C ILE A 251 -21.22 8.04 -13.87
N TYR A 252 -20.72 6.84 -13.54
CA TYR A 252 -21.56 5.64 -13.50
C TYR A 252 -22.68 5.74 -12.45
N LEU A 253 -22.39 6.25 -11.27
CA LEU A 253 -23.41 6.48 -10.24
C LEU A 253 -24.50 7.47 -10.72
N GLN A 254 -24.09 8.57 -11.35
CA GLN A 254 -25.04 9.54 -11.90
C GLN A 254 -25.91 8.94 -13.02
N LEU A 255 -25.32 8.11 -13.90
CA LEU A 255 -26.05 7.41 -14.93
C LEU A 255 -27.03 6.39 -14.36
N TYR A 256 -26.64 5.67 -13.33
CA TYR A 256 -27.50 4.69 -12.66
C TYR A 256 -28.69 5.37 -11.97
N GLU A 257 -28.46 6.44 -11.20
CA GLU A 257 -29.53 7.24 -10.58
C GLU A 257 -30.51 7.81 -11.64
N ALA A 258 -29.97 8.26 -12.77
CA ALA A 258 -30.80 8.76 -13.88
C ALA A 258 -31.59 7.63 -14.55
N MET A 259 -31.03 6.43 -14.68
CA MET A 259 -31.74 5.26 -15.22
C MET A 259 -32.86 4.82 -14.27
N GLU A 260 -32.64 4.75 -12.96
CA GLU A 260 -33.68 4.44 -11.98
C GLU A 260 -34.81 5.47 -12.02
N ALA A 261 -34.47 6.76 -12.15
CA ALA A 261 -35.44 7.81 -12.31
C ALA A 261 -36.24 7.66 -13.61
N LEU A 262 -35.62 7.24 -14.73
CA LEU A 262 -36.29 6.96 -15.98
C LEU A 262 -37.31 5.82 -15.84
N VAL A 263 -36.91 4.73 -15.21
CA VAL A 263 -37.79 3.58 -14.93
C VAL A 263 -38.95 4.01 -14.05
N HIS A 264 -38.68 4.78 -12.99
CA HIS A 264 -39.69 5.31 -12.08
C HIS A 264 -40.71 6.23 -12.82
N ILE A 265 -40.23 7.14 -13.66
CA ILE A 265 -41.12 7.99 -14.46
C ILE A 265 -42.01 7.14 -15.38
N CYS A 266 -41.43 6.19 -16.09
CA CYS A 266 -42.15 5.37 -17.10
C CYS A 266 -43.07 4.33 -16.47
N ARG A 267 -42.73 3.78 -15.30
CA ARG A 267 -43.50 2.75 -14.60
C ARG A 267 -44.57 3.35 -13.70
N ASP A 268 -44.19 4.31 -12.87
CA ASP A 268 -45.02 4.81 -11.78
C ASP A 268 -45.72 6.14 -12.14
N GLY A 269 -45.41 6.73 -13.30
CA GLY A 269 -46.10 7.91 -13.82
C GLY A 269 -45.90 9.17 -12.98
N CYS A 270 -44.78 9.29 -12.26
CA CYS A 270 -44.53 10.40 -11.34
C CYS A 270 -44.36 11.76 -12.02
N ARG A 271 -44.16 11.79 -13.35
CA ARG A 271 -44.00 12.98 -14.17
C ARG A 271 -44.77 12.81 -15.51
N THR A 272 -45.32 13.92 -16.00
CA THR A 272 -46.00 13.97 -17.27
C THR A 272 -45.00 14.08 -18.41
N ILE A 273 -44.90 13.04 -19.23
CA ILE A 273 -43.92 12.96 -20.35
C ILE A 273 -44.64 13.12 -21.70
N GLY A 274 -45.93 12.82 -21.79
CA GLY A 274 -46.73 12.84 -23.01
C GLY A 274 -47.32 14.20 -23.35
N PRO A 275 -47.68 14.42 -24.63
CA PRO A 275 -48.34 15.65 -25.09
C PRO A 275 -49.74 15.84 -24.51
N HIS A 276 -50.39 14.76 -24.03
CA HIS A 276 -51.75 14.77 -23.46
C HIS A 276 -51.79 14.94 -21.94
N ASP A 277 -50.65 14.99 -21.26
CA ASP A 277 -50.55 14.98 -19.82
C ASP A 277 -50.65 16.36 -19.15
N ARG A 278 -50.97 17.41 -19.91
CA ARG A 278 -51.01 18.81 -19.42
C ARG A 278 -52.12 19.05 -18.36
N ASP A 279 -53.12 18.19 -18.30
CA ASP A 279 -54.28 18.35 -17.39
C ASP A 279 -54.04 17.72 -16.00
N LEU A 280 -52.94 16.95 -15.80
CA LEU A 280 -52.63 16.25 -14.57
C LEU A 280 -51.76 17.06 -13.59
N GLU A 281 -51.32 18.28 -13.97
CA GLU A 281 -50.37 19.08 -13.17
C GLU A 281 -50.88 19.53 -11.78
N LYS A 282 -52.18 19.44 -11.50
CA LYS A 282 -52.78 20.00 -10.28
C LYS A 282 -52.73 19.07 -9.06
N ASN A 283 -52.38 17.79 -9.18
CA ASN A 283 -52.47 16.81 -8.10
C ASN A 283 -51.23 15.95 -7.87
N GLN A 284 -50.06 16.31 -8.41
CA GLN A 284 -48.88 15.49 -8.23
C GLN A 284 -48.22 15.71 -6.86
N GLN A 285 -48.12 14.65 -6.09
CA GLN A 285 -47.30 14.60 -4.88
C GLN A 285 -45.83 14.86 -5.21
N PRO A 286 -45.07 15.55 -4.34
CA PRO A 286 -43.66 15.77 -4.57
C PRO A 286 -42.90 14.43 -4.65
N CYS A 287 -42.27 14.19 -5.81
CA CYS A 287 -41.48 12.98 -6.03
C CYS A 287 -40.20 12.98 -5.20
N SER A 288 -39.93 11.89 -4.47
CA SER A 288 -38.72 11.69 -3.67
C SER A 288 -37.44 11.50 -4.48
N TYR A 289 -37.56 11.17 -5.78
CA TYR A 289 -36.42 10.99 -6.67
C TYR A 289 -35.93 12.33 -7.22
N GLY A 290 -34.79 12.82 -6.70
CA GLY A 290 -34.22 14.11 -7.11
C GLY A 290 -33.91 14.22 -8.60
N ALA A 291 -33.51 13.11 -9.24
CA ALA A 291 -33.17 13.06 -10.67
C ALA A 291 -34.39 13.18 -11.60
N CYS A 292 -35.64 12.90 -11.14
CA CYS A 292 -36.82 12.89 -11.98
C CYS A 292 -37.09 14.23 -12.69
N ARG A 293 -36.86 15.36 -12.00
CA ARG A 293 -37.09 16.70 -12.59
C ARG A 293 -36.15 17.00 -13.75
N GLY A 294 -34.86 16.66 -13.58
CA GLY A 294 -33.87 16.86 -14.65
C GLY A 294 -34.09 15.91 -15.81
N LEU A 295 -34.51 14.68 -15.51
CA LEU A 295 -34.81 13.68 -16.53
C LEU A 295 -36.09 13.99 -17.32
N GLU A 296 -37.13 14.55 -16.71
CA GLU A 296 -38.30 15.03 -17.40
C GLU A 296 -37.94 16.04 -18.49
N GLN A 297 -37.07 17.00 -18.16
CA GLN A 297 -36.58 17.98 -19.14
C GLN A 297 -35.84 17.31 -20.30
N LEU A 298 -34.99 16.31 -19.98
CA LEU A 298 -34.23 15.56 -20.97
C LEU A 298 -35.14 14.75 -21.90
N VAL A 299 -36.19 14.09 -21.38
CA VAL A 299 -37.16 13.33 -22.16
C VAL A 299 -38.01 14.26 -23.05
N ARG A 300 -38.46 15.39 -22.52
CA ARG A 300 -39.20 16.42 -23.30
C ARG A 300 -38.32 16.98 -24.43
N HIS A 301 -37.07 17.27 -24.18
CA HIS A 301 -36.12 17.67 -25.22
C HIS A 301 -35.95 16.58 -26.28
N PHE A 302 -35.74 15.33 -25.88
CA PHE A 302 -35.54 14.19 -26.77
C PHE A 302 -36.77 13.96 -27.68
N ALA A 303 -37.96 14.13 -27.16
CA ALA A 303 -39.21 14.01 -27.93
C ALA A 303 -39.35 15.07 -29.05
N GLY A 304 -38.88 16.31 -28.80
CA GLY A 304 -38.99 17.44 -29.71
C GLY A 304 -37.75 17.73 -30.58
N CYS A 305 -36.64 17.10 -30.34
CA CYS A 305 -35.37 17.43 -31.00
C CYS A 305 -35.29 16.87 -32.43
N LYS A 306 -35.00 17.76 -33.39
CA LYS A 306 -34.80 17.36 -34.79
C LYS A 306 -33.49 16.62 -35.03
N LEU A 307 -32.46 16.81 -34.15
CA LEU A 307 -31.13 16.17 -34.20
C LEU A 307 -31.07 14.96 -33.25
N ARG A 308 -32.13 14.17 -33.15
CA ARG A 308 -32.28 13.04 -32.24
C ARG A 308 -31.49 11.77 -32.64
N VAL A 309 -30.58 11.88 -33.58
CA VAL A 309 -29.71 10.78 -34.01
C VAL A 309 -28.51 10.60 -33.07
N PRO A 310 -27.97 9.38 -32.94
CA PRO A 310 -26.71 9.17 -32.20
C PRO A 310 -25.61 10.09 -32.71
N GLY A 311 -24.98 10.88 -31.80
CA GLY A 311 -23.92 11.84 -32.15
C GLY A 311 -24.38 13.25 -32.54
N GLY A 312 -25.69 13.50 -32.78
CA GLY A 312 -26.17 14.81 -33.20
C GLY A 312 -26.26 15.85 -32.10
N CYS A 313 -27.07 15.65 -31.10
CA CYS A 313 -27.30 16.58 -29.99
C CYS A 313 -26.71 16.04 -28.66
N SER A 314 -26.02 16.86 -27.90
CA SER A 314 -25.42 16.47 -26.62
C SER A 314 -26.43 15.98 -25.56
N HIS A 315 -27.63 16.59 -25.52
CA HIS A 315 -28.72 16.14 -24.65
C HIS A 315 -29.30 14.82 -25.14
N CYS A 316 -29.50 14.67 -26.45
CA CYS A 316 -29.96 13.41 -27.00
C CYS A 316 -28.95 12.28 -26.84
N LYS A 317 -27.66 12.56 -26.91
CA LYS A 317 -26.59 11.60 -26.59
C LYS A 317 -26.75 11.02 -25.19
N ARG A 318 -26.99 11.86 -24.17
CA ARG A 318 -27.26 11.40 -22.80
C ARG A 318 -28.50 10.51 -22.71
N MET A 319 -29.57 10.88 -23.41
CA MET A 319 -30.77 10.06 -23.44
C MET A 319 -30.52 8.69 -24.09
N TRP A 320 -29.77 8.63 -25.19
CA TRP A 320 -29.37 7.37 -25.81
C TRP A 320 -28.52 6.51 -24.86
N GLN A 321 -27.58 7.08 -24.14
CA GLN A 321 -26.77 6.36 -23.12
C GLN A 321 -27.67 5.77 -22.02
N LEU A 322 -28.68 6.49 -21.55
CA LEU A 322 -29.60 5.99 -20.54
C LEU A 322 -30.50 4.85 -21.10
N LEU A 323 -30.97 4.97 -22.32
CA LEU A 323 -31.77 3.94 -22.96
C LEU A 323 -30.96 2.67 -23.24
N GLU A 324 -29.73 2.82 -23.65
CA GLU A 324 -28.76 1.73 -23.81
C GLU A 324 -28.48 1.03 -22.49
N LEU A 325 -28.12 1.77 -21.44
CA LEU A 325 -27.88 1.22 -20.11
C LEU A 325 -29.10 0.48 -19.59
N HIS A 326 -30.30 1.07 -19.74
CA HIS A 326 -31.55 0.44 -19.35
C HIS A 326 -31.80 -0.87 -20.14
N SER A 327 -31.64 -0.87 -21.47
CA SER A 327 -31.89 -2.05 -22.28
C SER A 327 -30.98 -3.23 -21.98
N ARG A 328 -29.72 -2.95 -21.62
CA ARG A 328 -28.75 -3.98 -21.17
C ARG A 328 -29.11 -4.59 -19.80
N LEU A 329 -29.78 -3.84 -18.93
CA LEU A 329 -30.17 -4.26 -17.56
C LEU A 329 -31.63 -4.69 -17.46
N CYS A 330 -32.44 -4.52 -18.53
CA CYS A 330 -33.85 -4.83 -18.51
C CYS A 330 -34.09 -6.35 -18.60
N ALA A 331 -34.68 -6.91 -17.56
CA ALA A 331 -34.96 -8.35 -17.48
C ALA A 331 -36.02 -8.83 -18.48
N ASP A 332 -36.99 -7.97 -18.81
CA ASP A 332 -38.07 -8.28 -19.76
C ASP A 332 -38.42 -7.05 -20.61
N SER A 333 -37.87 -7.02 -21.81
CA SER A 333 -38.13 -5.93 -22.76
C SER A 333 -39.51 -5.94 -23.35
N SER A 334 -40.26 -7.06 -23.27
CA SER A 334 -41.61 -7.21 -23.83
C SER A 334 -42.69 -6.48 -23.01
N LEU A 335 -42.49 -6.44 -21.67
CA LEU A 335 -43.36 -5.78 -20.70
C LEU A 335 -42.85 -4.41 -20.26
N CYS A 336 -41.67 -4.00 -20.75
CA CYS A 336 -41.03 -2.78 -20.33
C CYS A 336 -41.79 -1.52 -20.81
N ARG A 337 -42.07 -0.60 -19.89
CA ARG A 337 -42.72 0.68 -20.17
C ARG A 337 -41.77 1.79 -20.59
N VAL A 338 -40.46 1.57 -20.52
CA VAL A 338 -39.47 2.55 -20.99
C VAL A 338 -39.51 2.63 -22.51
N PRO A 339 -39.75 3.83 -23.08
CA PRO A 339 -39.84 4.01 -24.53
C PRO A 339 -38.54 3.55 -25.21
N LEU A 340 -38.68 2.93 -26.39
CA LEU A 340 -37.55 2.45 -27.20
C LEU A 340 -36.66 1.35 -26.55
N CYS A 341 -36.96 0.86 -25.35
CA CYS A 341 -36.18 -0.21 -24.72
C CYS A 341 -35.99 -1.40 -25.68
N ARG A 342 -37.06 -1.94 -26.25
CA ARG A 342 -37.01 -3.05 -27.18
C ARG A 342 -36.24 -2.74 -28.47
N VAL A 343 -36.38 -1.52 -29.00
CA VAL A 343 -35.69 -1.09 -30.22
C VAL A 343 -34.19 -1.00 -29.98
N VAL A 344 -33.78 -0.40 -28.87
CA VAL A 344 -32.37 -0.26 -28.48
C VAL A 344 -31.77 -1.64 -28.24
N MET A 345 -32.47 -2.56 -27.57
CA MET A 345 -32.03 -3.93 -27.35
C MET A 345 -31.79 -4.67 -28.68
N LEU A 346 -32.69 -4.55 -29.65
CA LEU A 346 -32.53 -5.15 -30.98
C LEU A 346 -31.33 -4.56 -31.73
N LEU A 347 -31.10 -3.23 -31.63
CA LEU A 347 -29.93 -2.58 -32.24
C LEU A 347 -28.63 -3.05 -31.63
N LEU A 348 -28.56 -3.26 -30.29
CA LEU A 348 -27.40 -3.78 -29.63
C LEU A 348 -27.06 -5.20 -30.06
N VAL A 349 -28.08 -6.07 -30.16
CA VAL A 349 -27.90 -7.44 -30.63
C VAL A 349 -27.39 -7.47 -32.07
N LEU A 350 -27.93 -6.61 -32.96
CA LEU A 350 -27.43 -6.51 -34.33
C LEU A 350 -26.00 -5.99 -34.43
N GLN A 351 -25.59 -5.10 -33.53
CA GLN A 351 -24.18 -4.61 -33.48
C GLN A 351 -23.22 -5.70 -33.02
N GLU A 352 -23.59 -6.54 -32.05
CA GLU A 352 -22.79 -7.66 -31.60
C GLU A 352 -22.57 -8.68 -32.75
N PHE A 353 -23.59 -9.02 -33.51
CA PHE A 353 -23.46 -9.90 -34.70
C PHE A 353 -22.56 -9.32 -35.81
N GLN A 354 -22.58 -7.99 -36.01
CA GLN A 354 -21.70 -7.36 -37.00
C GLN A 354 -20.24 -7.32 -36.57
N GLY A 355 -19.99 -7.20 -35.29
CA GLY A 355 -18.62 -7.25 -34.72
C GLY A 355 -17.95 -8.62 -34.88
N GLU A 356 -18.73 -9.70 -34.68
CA GLU A 356 -18.22 -11.08 -34.85
C GLU A 356 -17.88 -11.39 -36.33
N ASP A 357 -18.65 -10.83 -37.29
CA ASP A 357 -18.38 -10.99 -38.72
C ASP A 357 -17.14 -10.21 -39.20
N GLU A 358 -16.78 -9.10 -38.56
CA GLU A 358 -15.57 -8.34 -38.88
C GLU A 358 -14.30 -8.98 -38.29
N GLU A 359 -14.37 -9.53 -37.07
CA GLU A 359 -13.29 -10.28 -36.48
C GLU A 359 -12.99 -11.58 -37.23
N ALA A 360 -14.03 -12.32 -37.64
CA ALA A 360 -13.88 -13.53 -38.44
C ALA A 360 -13.29 -13.27 -39.84
N LYS A 361 -13.52 -12.07 -40.42
CA LYS A 361 -12.90 -11.65 -41.70
C LYS A 361 -11.45 -11.20 -41.57
N GLN A 362 -11.04 -10.81 -40.37
CA GLN A 362 -9.65 -10.40 -40.07
C GLN A 362 -8.75 -11.61 -39.81
N GLU A 363 -9.28 -12.64 -39.09
CA GLU A 363 -8.59 -13.91 -38.85
C GLU A 363 -8.44 -14.78 -40.13
N GLY A 364 -9.25 -14.56 -41.16
CA GLY A 364 -9.14 -15.28 -42.44
C GLY A 364 -8.22 -14.63 -43.48
N ARG A 365 -7.50 -13.55 -43.11
CA ARG A 365 -6.56 -12.83 -44.02
C ARG A 365 -5.08 -12.94 -43.62
N ASP A 366 -4.76 -13.57 -42.51
CA ASP A 366 -3.42 -13.97 -42.09
C ASP A 366 -3.21 -15.48 -42.39
#